data_9c83d3a4db2074469f86106bcbca584a
#
_entry.id   9c83d3a4db2074469f86106bcbca584a
#
_cell.length_a   1.000
_cell.length_b   1.000
_cell.length_c   1.000
_cell.angle_alpha   90.00
_cell.angle_beta   90.00
_cell.angle_gamma   90.00
#
_symmetry.space_group_name_H-M   'P 1'
#
loop_
_entity.id
_entity.type
_entity.pdbx_description
1 polymer ?
#
loop_
_entity_poly.entity_id
_entity_poly.type
_entity_poly.pdbx_seq_one_letter_code
_entity_poly.pdbx_strand_id
1 'polypeptide(L)'
;MSAVLQTISQAVHSVPAGFPAAANESSHEQVSLDSYLVSNPASTVLFRVRGESMTGAGIYDGDLLVVDRSIEPVHGQVVVATINNDMTVKRLYKRAGEVKLQAANPQFQDITFVESDEMSVWGVVTFSLRRWN
;
A
#
# COMPACT_ATOMS: atom_id res chain seq x y z
N MET A 1 23.66 -16.85 4.39
CA MET A 1 24.11 -15.77 3.51
C MET A 1 23.64 -14.44 4.06
N SER A 2 24.55 -13.56 4.38
CA SER A 2 24.20 -12.25 4.90
C SER A 2 23.90 -11.28 3.76
N ALA A 3 22.79 -10.58 3.85
CA ALA A 3 22.49 -9.49 2.92
C ALA A 3 23.29 -8.24 3.32
N VAL A 4 23.89 -7.59 2.34
CA VAL A 4 24.52 -6.28 2.54
C VAL A 4 23.43 -5.21 2.43
N LEU A 5 23.18 -4.50 3.53
CA LEU A 5 22.25 -3.38 3.52
C LEU A 5 22.91 -2.20 2.80
N GLN A 6 22.24 -1.73 1.77
CA GLN A 6 22.64 -0.51 1.08
C GLN A 6 21.93 0.67 1.72
N THR A 7 22.68 1.73 1.99
CA THR A 7 22.12 2.98 2.48
C THR A 7 22.28 4.08 1.46
N ILE A 8 21.36 5.02 1.48
CA ILE A 8 21.38 6.22 0.66
C ILE A 8 21.21 7.44 1.56
N SER A 9 21.57 8.61 1.05
CA SER A 9 21.33 9.86 1.75
C SER A 9 19.87 10.25 1.68
N GLN A 10 19.30 10.60 2.84
CA GLN A 10 17.99 11.25 2.91
C GLN A 10 18.21 12.68 3.40
N ALA A 11 17.67 13.65 2.66
CA ALA A 11 17.67 15.04 3.11
C ALA A 11 16.78 15.19 4.35
N VAL A 12 17.26 15.90 5.35
CA VAL A 12 16.50 16.14 6.58
C VAL A 12 15.37 17.13 6.34
N HIS A 13 15.52 18.01 5.35
CA HIS A 13 14.52 19.01 5.02
C HIS A 13 13.55 18.51 3.96
N SER A 14 12.28 18.94 4.09
CA SER A 14 11.25 18.64 3.10
C SER A 14 11.34 19.57 1.89
N VAL A 15 10.81 19.09 0.76
CA VAL A 15 10.65 19.90 -0.45
C VAL A 15 9.17 20.23 -0.58
N PRO A 16 8.78 21.53 -0.68
CA PRO A 16 7.38 21.87 -0.86
C PRO A 16 6.89 21.47 -2.25
N ALA A 17 5.66 20.97 -2.31
CA ALA A 17 5.00 20.63 -3.57
C ALA A 17 4.07 21.76 -4.06
N GLY A 18 4.18 22.93 -3.47
CA GLY A 18 3.45 24.14 -3.86
C GLY A 18 4.44 25.23 -4.26
N PHE A 19 4.37 26.36 -3.58
CA PHE A 19 5.32 27.44 -3.81
C PHE A 19 6.73 27.03 -3.39
N PRO A 20 7.76 27.45 -4.15
CA PRO A 20 9.14 27.12 -3.78
C PRO A 20 9.52 27.73 -2.43
N ALA A 21 10.37 27.05 -1.71
CA ALA A 21 10.98 27.52 -0.47
C ALA A 21 12.50 27.53 -0.60
N ALA A 22 13.18 28.17 0.35
CA ALA A 22 14.62 28.25 0.34
C ALA A 22 15.24 26.85 0.41
N ALA A 23 16.24 26.60 -0.44
CA ALA A 23 17.00 25.35 -0.41
C ALA A 23 17.92 25.34 0.83
N ASN A 24 17.99 24.18 1.48
CA ASN A 24 18.93 23.94 2.56
C ASN A 24 19.60 22.58 2.34
N GLU A 25 20.86 22.63 1.97
CA GLU A 25 21.63 21.45 1.57
C GLU A 25 22.45 20.84 2.70
N SER A 26 22.37 21.37 3.91
CA SER A 26 23.36 21.09 4.96
C SER A 26 23.15 19.80 5.74
N SER A 27 21.97 19.15 5.66
CA SER A 27 21.65 18.02 6.53
C SER A 27 21.11 16.83 5.75
N HIS A 28 21.79 15.70 5.91
CA HIS A 28 21.40 14.43 5.32
C HIS A 28 21.55 13.31 6.34
N GLU A 29 20.74 12.29 6.23
CA GLU A 29 20.82 11.05 7.00
C GLU A 29 21.03 9.87 6.07
N GLN A 30 21.69 8.83 6.59
CA GLN A 30 21.80 7.56 5.86
C GLN A 30 20.58 6.69 6.15
N VAL A 31 19.92 6.21 5.12
CA VAL A 31 18.69 5.42 5.22
C VAL A 31 18.80 4.17 4.36
N SER A 32 18.39 3.03 4.90
CA SER A 32 18.17 1.82 4.13
C SER A 32 16.71 1.81 3.64
N LEU A 33 16.49 1.78 2.31
CA LEU A 33 15.15 1.69 1.75
C LEU A 33 14.47 0.40 2.15
N ASP A 34 15.19 -0.72 2.20
CA ASP A 34 14.62 -1.99 2.64
C ASP A 34 14.07 -1.88 4.05
N SER A 35 14.82 -1.29 4.97
CA SER A 35 14.37 -1.11 6.35
C SER A 35 13.22 -0.11 6.47
N TYR A 36 13.19 0.90 5.62
CA TYR A 36 12.13 1.89 5.59
C TYR A 36 10.80 1.29 5.09
N LEU A 37 10.87 0.51 4.01
CA LEU A 37 9.67 -0.02 3.35
C LEU A 37 9.18 -1.32 3.97
N VAL A 38 10.06 -2.11 4.58
CA VAL A 38 9.73 -3.45 5.06
C VAL A 38 10.05 -3.54 6.54
N SER A 39 9.02 -3.40 7.38
CA SER A 39 9.17 -3.53 8.83
C SER A 39 9.28 -4.98 9.28
N ASN A 40 8.60 -5.89 8.58
CA ASN A 40 8.53 -7.30 8.92
C ASN A 40 8.83 -8.16 7.69
N PRO A 41 10.12 -8.43 7.40
CA PRO A 41 10.49 -9.15 6.17
C PRO A 41 9.83 -10.52 6.02
N ALA A 42 9.63 -11.24 7.13
CA ALA A 42 9.04 -12.57 7.11
C ALA A 42 7.55 -12.59 6.70
N SER A 43 6.87 -11.46 6.84
CA SER A 43 5.43 -11.34 6.56
C SER A 43 5.10 -10.35 5.44
N THR A 44 6.10 -9.84 4.73
CA THR A 44 5.92 -8.84 3.69
C THR A 44 6.12 -9.45 2.31
N VAL A 45 5.19 -9.13 1.42
CA VAL A 45 5.22 -9.60 0.02
C VAL A 45 4.95 -8.41 -0.89
N LEU A 46 5.57 -8.42 -2.06
CA LEU A 46 5.35 -7.42 -3.10
C LEU A 46 4.32 -7.95 -4.10
N PHE A 47 3.35 -7.12 -4.44
CA PHE A 47 2.35 -7.42 -5.47
C PHE A 47 2.35 -6.36 -6.57
N ARG A 48 2.22 -6.82 -7.81
CA ARG A 48 2.01 -5.93 -8.95
C ARG A 48 0.51 -5.68 -9.13
N VAL A 49 0.12 -4.41 -9.24
CA VAL A 49 -1.28 -4.02 -9.44
C VAL A 49 -1.67 -4.19 -10.91
N ARG A 50 -2.86 -4.75 -11.13
CA ARG A 50 -3.53 -4.74 -12.42
C ARG A 50 -4.87 -4.04 -12.28
N GLY A 51 -5.16 -3.15 -13.22
CA GLY A 51 -6.45 -2.47 -13.29
C GLY A 51 -6.47 -1.14 -12.58
N GLU A 52 -7.63 -0.52 -12.59
CA GLU A 52 -7.80 0.90 -12.27
C GLU A 52 -8.80 1.16 -11.15
N SER A 53 -9.21 0.13 -10.41
CA SER A 53 -10.24 0.28 -9.40
C SER A 53 -9.79 1.10 -8.17
N MET A 54 -8.50 1.38 -8.04
CA MET A 54 -7.94 2.10 -6.89
C MET A 54 -7.24 3.41 -7.26
N THR A 55 -7.50 3.95 -8.44
CA THR A 55 -6.85 5.18 -8.90
C THR A 55 -7.16 6.39 -8.01
N GLY A 56 -8.36 6.46 -7.44
CA GLY A 56 -8.72 7.51 -6.49
C GLY A 56 -7.96 7.47 -5.17
N ALA A 57 -7.35 6.33 -4.85
CA ALA A 57 -6.45 6.19 -3.69
C ALA A 57 -4.98 6.39 -4.07
N GLY A 58 -4.69 6.72 -5.33
CA GLY A 58 -3.32 6.90 -5.80
C GLY A 58 -2.60 5.62 -6.20
N ILE A 59 -3.33 4.53 -6.38
CA ILE A 59 -2.78 3.25 -6.81
C ILE A 59 -3.21 2.99 -8.25
N TYR A 60 -2.24 2.80 -9.13
CA TYR A 60 -2.48 2.69 -10.58
C TYR A 60 -1.99 1.35 -11.11
N ASP A 61 -2.52 0.99 -12.28
CA ASP A 61 -2.07 -0.19 -13.00
C ASP A 61 -0.55 -0.18 -13.15
N GLY A 62 0.10 -1.29 -12.82
CA GLY A 62 1.55 -1.43 -12.87
C GLY A 62 2.30 -1.04 -11.59
N ASP A 63 1.64 -0.41 -10.64
CA ASP A 63 2.27 -0.09 -9.36
C ASP A 63 2.69 -1.36 -8.61
N LEU A 64 3.73 -1.23 -7.79
CA LEU A 64 4.18 -2.29 -6.91
C LEU A 64 3.72 -1.98 -5.49
N LEU A 65 3.01 -2.91 -4.88
CA LEU A 65 2.51 -2.78 -3.51
C LEU A 65 3.40 -3.54 -2.55
N VAL A 66 3.72 -2.88 -1.43
CA VAL A 66 4.30 -3.54 -0.27
C VAL A 66 3.16 -3.95 0.64
N VAL A 67 3.01 -5.24 0.88
CA VAL A 67 1.86 -5.82 1.60
C VAL A 67 2.37 -6.60 2.79
N ASP A 68 1.95 -6.21 3.99
CA ASP A 68 2.35 -6.83 5.24
C ASP A 68 1.20 -7.66 5.81
N ARG A 69 1.43 -8.95 5.99
CA ARG A 69 0.45 -9.89 6.50
C ARG A 69 0.35 -9.88 8.03
N SER A 70 1.30 -9.27 8.72
CA SER A 70 1.33 -9.25 10.19
C SER A 70 0.46 -8.15 10.79
N ILE A 71 0.00 -7.20 9.97
CA ILE A 71 -0.82 -6.08 10.44
C ILE A 71 -2.28 -6.54 10.55
N GLU A 72 -2.90 -6.24 11.69
CA GLU A 72 -4.34 -6.46 11.87
C GLU A 72 -5.12 -5.47 11.03
N PRO A 73 -5.96 -5.94 10.08
CA PRO A 73 -6.68 -5.02 9.20
C PRO A 73 -7.75 -4.25 9.96
N VAL A 74 -7.83 -2.94 9.73
CA VAL A 74 -8.85 -2.06 10.30
C VAL A 74 -9.56 -1.27 9.22
N HIS A 75 -10.72 -0.73 9.56
CA HIS A 75 -11.52 0.11 8.67
C HIS A 75 -10.68 1.23 8.04
N GLY A 76 -10.86 1.44 6.75
CA GLY A 76 -10.21 2.50 5.99
C GLY A 76 -8.88 2.13 5.35
N GLN A 77 -8.28 1.03 5.74
CA GLN A 77 -7.02 0.60 5.15
C GLN A 77 -7.21 -0.01 3.76
N VAL A 78 -6.19 0.18 2.91
CA VAL A 78 -6.12 -0.55 1.65
C VAL A 78 -5.56 -1.93 1.93
N VAL A 79 -6.23 -2.95 1.44
CA VAL A 79 -5.89 -4.35 1.71
C VAL A 79 -5.81 -5.15 0.42
N VAL A 80 -5.07 -6.24 0.45
CA VAL A 80 -5.22 -7.33 -0.50
C VAL A 80 -6.13 -8.34 0.15
N ALA A 81 -7.26 -8.61 -0.49
CA ALA A 81 -8.26 -9.53 0.02
C ALA A 81 -8.47 -10.70 -0.93
N THR A 82 -8.91 -11.82 -0.39
CA THR A 82 -9.36 -12.96 -1.18
C THR A 82 -10.87 -13.09 -1.06
N ILE A 83 -11.52 -13.31 -2.19
CA ILE A 83 -12.95 -13.57 -2.28
C ILE A 83 -13.11 -14.82 -3.14
N ASN A 84 -13.61 -15.90 -2.55
CA ASN A 84 -13.82 -17.16 -3.27
C ASN A 84 -12.58 -17.57 -4.09
N ASN A 85 -11.40 -17.47 -3.46
CA ASN A 85 -10.07 -17.76 -4.02
C ASN A 85 -9.50 -16.73 -5.02
N ASP A 86 -10.25 -15.68 -5.37
CA ASP A 86 -9.71 -14.59 -6.19
C ASP A 86 -9.14 -13.49 -5.32
N MET A 87 -8.05 -12.90 -5.76
CA MET A 87 -7.39 -11.80 -5.03
C MET A 87 -7.74 -10.46 -5.66
N THR A 88 -7.91 -9.45 -4.81
CA THR A 88 -8.18 -8.08 -5.25
C THR A 88 -7.58 -7.07 -4.26
N VAL A 89 -7.31 -5.86 -4.75
CA VAL A 89 -6.87 -4.72 -3.93
C VAL A 89 -8.05 -3.77 -3.78
N LYS A 90 -8.45 -3.49 -2.55
CA LYS A 90 -9.59 -2.63 -2.24
C LYS A 90 -9.38 -1.94 -0.90
N ARG A 91 -10.22 -0.96 -0.61
CA ARG A 91 -10.28 -0.35 0.72
C ARG A 91 -11.24 -1.15 1.59
N LEU A 92 -10.80 -1.51 2.78
CA LEU A 92 -11.63 -2.24 3.72
C LEU A 92 -12.62 -1.28 4.40
N TYR A 93 -13.91 -1.58 4.26
CA TYR A 93 -14.96 -0.95 5.07
C TYR A 93 -15.40 -1.94 6.13
N LYS A 94 -15.35 -1.51 7.40
CA LYS A 94 -15.71 -2.36 8.53
C LYS A 94 -16.31 -1.49 9.64
N ARG A 95 -17.62 -1.25 9.56
CA ARG A 95 -18.35 -0.43 10.53
C ARG A 95 -19.75 -0.99 10.77
N ALA A 96 -20.25 -0.81 11.99
CA ALA A 96 -21.62 -1.15 12.36
C ALA A 96 -22.03 -2.58 12.00
N GLY A 97 -21.08 -3.51 12.13
CA GLY A 97 -21.33 -4.91 11.79
C GLY A 97 -21.31 -5.22 10.29
N GLU A 98 -21.12 -4.21 9.45
CA GLU A 98 -21.02 -4.36 8.00
C GLU A 98 -19.57 -4.42 7.55
N VAL A 99 -19.27 -5.37 6.67
CA VAL A 99 -17.95 -5.50 6.02
C VAL A 99 -18.15 -5.50 4.52
N LYS A 100 -17.40 -4.64 3.83
CA LYS A 100 -17.37 -4.63 2.38
C LYS A 100 -15.99 -4.17 1.89
N LEU A 101 -15.72 -4.42 0.63
CA LEU A 101 -14.51 -3.97 -0.05
C LEU A 101 -14.87 -2.86 -1.02
N GLN A 102 -14.27 -1.69 -0.84
CA GLN A 102 -14.60 -0.49 -1.60
C GLN A 102 -13.54 -0.21 -2.66
N ALA A 103 -13.98 0.00 -3.88
CA ALA A 103 -13.15 0.58 -4.92
C ALA A 103 -12.92 2.08 -4.64
N ALA A 104 -11.80 2.60 -5.10
CA ALA A 104 -11.50 4.02 -5.06
C ALA A 104 -11.52 4.59 -6.48
N ASN A 105 -12.59 4.34 -7.19
CA ASN A 105 -12.83 4.81 -8.55
C ASN A 105 -14.34 4.74 -8.80
N PRO A 106 -15.00 5.86 -9.17
CA PRO A 106 -16.46 5.89 -9.35
C PRO A 106 -16.98 4.94 -10.43
N GLN A 107 -16.12 4.51 -11.36
CA GLN A 107 -16.51 3.56 -12.42
C GLN A 107 -16.58 2.12 -11.93
N PHE A 108 -16.18 1.84 -10.70
CA PHE A 108 -16.17 0.51 -10.11
C PHE A 108 -17.10 0.47 -8.92
N GLN A 109 -17.83 -0.63 -8.77
CA GLN A 109 -18.74 -0.84 -7.65
C GLN A 109 -18.01 -1.44 -6.46
N ASP A 110 -18.52 -1.16 -5.26
CA ASP A 110 -18.08 -1.83 -4.05
C ASP A 110 -18.46 -3.31 -4.11
N ILE A 111 -17.64 -4.16 -3.49
CA ILE A 111 -17.91 -5.58 -3.39
C ILE A 111 -18.58 -5.83 -2.05
N THR A 112 -19.82 -6.34 -2.10
CA THR A 112 -20.56 -6.79 -0.92
C THR A 112 -20.59 -8.32 -0.90
N PHE A 113 -20.85 -8.88 0.29
CA PHE A 113 -20.80 -10.33 0.48
C PHE A 113 -22.16 -10.88 0.85
N VAL A 114 -22.44 -12.10 0.38
CA VAL A 114 -23.52 -12.93 0.91
C VAL A 114 -22.91 -13.99 1.83
N GLU A 115 -23.74 -14.67 2.65
CA GLU A 115 -23.26 -15.64 3.64
C GLU A 115 -22.41 -16.77 3.04
N SER A 116 -22.68 -17.13 1.77
CA SER A 116 -21.95 -18.18 1.09
C SER A 116 -20.57 -17.75 0.56
N ASP A 117 -20.28 -16.47 0.56
CA ASP A 117 -18.97 -15.96 0.10
C ASP A 117 -17.90 -16.19 1.17
N GLU A 118 -16.73 -16.62 0.69
CA GLU A 118 -15.55 -16.73 1.54
C GLU A 118 -14.64 -15.51 1.27
N MET A 119 -14.59 -14.61 2.22
CA MET A 119 -13.71 -13.45 2.16
C MET A 119 -12.73 -13.46 3.31
N SER A 120 -11.47 -13.21 3.01
CA SER A 120 -10.46 -12.93 4.02
C SER A 120 -9.53 -11.82 3.55
N VAL A 121 -9.00 -11.07 4.51
CA VAL A 121 -7.93 -10.11 4.22
C VAL A 121 -6.62 -10.89 4.21
N TRP A 122 -5.92 -10.85 3.09
CA TRP A 122 -4.64 -11.51 2.94
C TRP A 122 -3.51 -10.69 3.57
N GLY A 123 -3.54 -9.37 3.43
CA GLY A 123 -2.57 -8.48 4.03
C GLY A 123 -2.94 -7.01 3.84
N VAL A 124 -2.24 -6.14 4.55
CA VAL A 124 -2.46 -4.69 4.53
C VAL A 124 -1.41 -4.03 3.65
N VAL A 125 -1.84 -3.17 2.74
CA VAL A 125 -0.95 -2.39 1.89
C VAL A 125 -0.33 -1.27 2.72
N THR A 126 1.00 -1.22 2.80
CA THR A 126 1.73 -0.21 3.56
C THR A 126 2.36 0.86 2.68
N PHE A 127 2.75 0.49 1.46
CA PHE A 127 3.33 1.41 0.48
C PHE A 127 2.91 1.00 -0.93
N SER A 128 2.86 1.98 -1.81
CA SER A 128 2.81 1.75 -3.26
C SER A 128 4.01 2.44 -3.91
N LEU A 129 4.60 1.77 -4.88
CA LEU A 129 5.79 2.26 -5.56
C LEU A 129 5.50 2.36 -7.06
N ARG A 130 5.84 3.51 -7.65
CA ARG A 130 5.69 3.75 -9.07
C ARG A 130 6.99 4.31 -9.65
N ARG A 131 7.41 3.70 -10.75
CA ARG A 131 8.55 4.18 -11.50
C ARG A 131 8.10 5.29 -12.45
N TRP A 132 8.80 6.44 -12.43
CA TRP A 132 8.49 7.59 -13.26
C TRP A 132 9.34 7.66 -14.53
N ASN A 133 10.48 6.96 -14.52
CA ASN A 133 11.41 7.09 -15.64
C ASN A 133 12.06 5.74 -15.98
#